data_3fce131c5faf4fc29b9a7bfc4668ba37
#
_entry.id   3fce131c5faf4fc29b9a7bfc4668ba37
#
_cell.length_a   1.000
_cell.length_b   1.000
_cell.length_c   1.000
_cell.angle_alpha   90.00
_cell.angle_beta   90.00
_cell.angle_gamma   90.00
#
_symmetry.space_group_name_H-M   'P 1'
#
loop_
_entity.id
_entity.type
_entity.pdbx_description
1 polymer ?
#
loop_
_entity_poly.entity_id
_entity_poly.type
_entity_poly.pdbx_seq_one_letter_code
_entity_poly.pdbx_strand_id
1 'polypeptide(L)'
;SAFTTPFGTTPLYTCPNTFTTDEFKDSKNYEKPYDNTLTKVLVAAKLVYYDDDNNSHPADICKYRGIQILGADNVLKQVAKDHSEYWTEDPTNPSKHVLLAPTDLVYTREDLAGSTTDGLKSYEVRPVLKAGVKVYKKKSDGSFETTDSNDELNASLAQSPVQVRNEGMTYYYTPIRHLAQNKTEMGYYGVVRNHSYRITINTISGFGTPVYNPEEIIVPVIPKDTETFLAARINVLSWRVVPSSVDLDATK
;
A
#
# COMPACT_ATOMS: atom_id res chain seq x y z
N SER A 1 -13.29 6.03 12.32
CA SER A 1 -12.26 5.46 11.43
C SER A 1 -12.00 4.00 11.79
N ALA A 2 -11.74 3.15 10.81
CA ALA A 2 -11.43 1.73 11.04
C ALA A 2 -10.19 1.54 11.94
N PHE A 3 -9.31 2.55 12.00
CA PHE A 3 -8.09 2.52 12.82
C PHE A 3 -8.31 2.89 14.29
N THR A 4 -9.48 3.37 14.66
CA THR A 4 -9.81 3.77 16.02
C THR A 4 -10.83 2.86 16.69
N THR A 5 -11.49 1.98 15.92
CA THR A 5 -12.48 1.04 16.44
C THR A 5 -11.79 -0.20 17.00
N PRO A 6 -12.07 -0.60 18.26
CA PRO A 6 -11.49 -1.81 18.82
C PRO A 6 -11.85 -3.06 18.02
N PHE A 7 -10.86 -3.91 17.81
CA PHE A 7 -11.04 -5.14 17.04
C PHE A 7 -11.87 -6.19 17.81
N GLY A 8 -12.86 -6.76 17.15
CA GLY A 8 -13.53 -8.00 17.59
C GLY A 8 -14.51 -7.89 18.75
N THR A 9 -14.89 -6.67 19.18
CA THR A 9 -15.78 -6.49 20.35
C THR A 9 -17.26 -6.53 20.02
N THR A 10 -17.64 -6.30 18.76
CA THR A 10 -19.05 -6.21 18.35
C THR A 10 -19.26 -7.03 17.07
N PRO A 11 -20.36 -7.83 17.00
CA PRO A 11 -20.70 -8.51 15.76
C PRO A 11 -21.00 -7.52 14.63
N LEU A 12 -20.49 -7.81 13.45
CA LEU A 12 -20.79 -7.09 12.23
C LEU A 12 -21.87 -7.84 11.45
N TYR A 13 -22.87 -7.12 10.98
CA TYR A 13 -23.93 -7.70 10.15
C TYR A 13 -23.65 -7.39 8.69
N THR A 14 -23.87 -8.39 7.84
CA THR A 14 -23.73 -8.24 6.39
C THR A 14 -24.94 -8.84 5.67
N CYS A 15 -25.24 -8.30 4.50
CA CYS A 15 -26.26 -8.90 3.64
C CYS A 15 -25.80 -10.27 3.14
N PRO A 16 -26.71 -11.22 2.95
CA PRO A 16 -26.39 -12.46 2.26
C PRO A 16 -25.81 -12.17 0.87
N ASN A 17 -24.74 -12.86 0.55
CA ASN A 17 -24.07 -12.76 -0.74
C ASN A 17 -23.67 -14.16 -1.18
N THR A 18 -24.46 -14.76 -2.07
CA THR A 18 -24.27 -16.11 -2.59
C THR A 18 -24.21 -16.05 -4.10
N PHE A 19 -23.31 -16.82 -4.68
CA PHE A 19 -23.13 -16.90 -6.12
C PHE A 19 -23.95 -18.04 -6.70
N THR A 20 -24.42 -17.89 -7.93
CA THR A 20 -25.10 -18.93 -8.68
C THR A 20 -24.08 -19.87 -9.34
N THR A 21 -24.52 -21.11 -9.64
CA THR A 21 -23.67 -22.11 -10.33
C THR A 21 -23.19 -21.65 -11.70
N ASP A 22 -23.92 -20.75 -12.35
CA ASP A 22 -23.57 -20.27 -13.69
C ASP A 22 -22.43 -19.25 -13.65
N GLU A 23 -22.33 -18.49 -12.58
CA GLU A 23 -21.22 -17.58 -12.31
C GLU A 23 -19.91 -18.31 -12.07
N PHE A 24 -19.96 -19.56 -11.59
CA PHE A 24 -18.80 -20.42 -11.39
C PHE A 24 -18.39 -21.23 -12.62
N LYS A 25 -19.23 -21.32 -13.64
CA LYS A 25 -18.95 -22.12 -14.86
C LYS A 25 -18.02 -21.44 -15.85
N ASP A 26 -17.79 -20.16 -15.75
CA ASP A 26 -16.83 -19.47 -16.61
C ASP A 26 -15.40 -19.80 -16.19
N SER A 27 -14.88 -20.88 -16.77
CA SER A 27 -13.62 -21.53 -16.42
C SER A 27 -12.37 -20.67 -16.57
N LYS A 28 -12.47 -19.53 -17.22
CA LYS A 28 -11.33 -18.60 -17.41
C LYS A 28 -11.19 -17.59 -16.27
N ASN A 29 -12.16 -17.54 -15.37
CA ASN A 29 -12.31 -16.43 -14.44
C ASN A 29 -12.45 -16.83 -12.96
N TYR A 30 -12.24 -18.07 -12.58
CA TYR A 30 -12.37 -18.54 -11.18
C TYR A 30 -11.50 -17.79 -10.17
N GLU A 31 -10.49 -17.08 -10.63
CA GLU A 31 -9.55 -16.40 -9.74
C GLU A 31 -9.66 -14.87 -9.73
N LYS A 32 -10.40 -14.23 -10.63
CA LYS A 32 -10.28 -12.78 -10.81
C LYS A 32 -11.54 -11.90 -10.95
N PRO A 33 -12.64 -12.25 -11.64
CA PRO A 33 -13.69 -11.26 -11.89
C PRO A 33 -14.64 -11.06 -10.71
N TYR A 34 -14.75 -12.04 -9.84
CA TYR A 34 -15.68 -12.01 -8.71
C TYR A 34 -15.07 -11.44 -7.43
N ASP A 35 -13.78 -11.10 -7.44
CA ASP A 35 -13.13 -10.63 -6.22
C ASP A 35 -13.74 -9.33 -5.69
N ASN A 36 -14.19 -8.45 -6.57
CA ASN A 36 -14.87 -7.22 -6.17
C ASN A 36 -16.30 -7.44 -5.64
N THR A 37 -16.90 -8.58 -5.94
CA THR A 37 -18.25 -8.94 -5.50
C THR A 37 -18.25 -9.82 -4.25
N LEU A 38 -17.10 -10.37 -3.86
CA LEU A 38 -16.97 -11.21 -2.68
C LEU A 38 -17.15 -10.40 -1.40
N THR A 39 -17.88 -10.96 -0.45
CA THR A 39 -17.89 -10.43 0.91
C THR A 39 -16.56 -10.71 1.58
N LYS A 40 -15.89 -9.67 2.04
CA LYS A 40 -14.55 -9.73 2.63
C LYS A 40 -14.55 -9.17 4.04
N VAL A 41 -13.65 -9.67 4.86
CA VAL A 41 -13.27 -9.01 6.10
C VAL A 41 -12.03 -8.17 5.85
N LEU A 42 -12.11 -6.92 6.21
CA LEU A 42 -11.00 -5.98 6.17
C LEU A 42 -10.50 -5.76 7.60
N VAL A 43 -9.19 -5.90 7.77
CA VAL A 43 -8.50 -5.67 9.04
C VAL A 43 -7.59 -4.47 8.88
N ALA A 44 -7.94 -3.37 9.51
CA ALA A 44 -7.09 -2.20 9.62
C ALA A 44 -6.06 -2.40 10.75
N ALA A 45 -4.82 -2.03 10.52
CA ALA A 45 -3.73 -2.14 11.48
C ALA A 45 -2.80 -0.94 11.39
N LYS A 46 -2.10 -0.65 12.49
CA LYS A 46 -0.97 0.28 12.50
C LYS A 46 0.31 -0.51 12.76
N LEU A 47 1.25 -0.40 11.85
CA LEU A 47 2.60 -0.92 12.03
C LEU A 47 3.37 0.05 12.92
N VAL A 48 4.16 -0.49 13.82
CA VAL A 48 5.02 0.28 14.72
C VAL A 48 6.45 -0.25 14.59
N TYR A 49 7.43 0.60 14.85
CA TYR A 49 8.79 0.15 15.08
C TYR A 49 9.10 0.20 16.59
N TYR A 50 10.04 -0.59 17.00
CA TYR A 50 10.53 -0.60 18.38
C TYR A 50 11.91 0.04 18.42
N ASP A 51 12.12 0.93 19.39
CA ASP A 51 13.44 1.48 19.68
C ASP A 51 14.31 0.50 20.48
N ASP A 52 15.54 0.90 20.79
CA ASP A 52 16.51 0.06 21.53
C ASP A 52 16.02 -0.24 22.96
N ASP A 53 15.15 0.58 23.52
CA ASP A 53 14.51 0.40 24.82
C ASP A 53 13.21 -0.42 24.76
N ASN A 54 12.88 -0.96 23.57
CA ASN A 54 11.67 -1.75 23.30
C ASN A 54 10.35 -0.97 23.45
N ASN A 55 10.37 0.36 23.27
CA ASN A 55 9.16 1.16 23.18
C ASN A 55 8.65 1.16 21.74
N SER A 56 7.34 1.06 21.58
CA SER A 56 6.70 1.10 20.26
C SER A 56 6.43 2.54 19.83
N HIS A 57 6.79 2.85 18.59
CA HIS A 57 6.59 4.17 18.00
C HIS A 57 5.84 4.07 16.68
N PRO A 58 4.81 4.90 16.48
CA PRO A 58 4.22 5.06 15.15
C PRO A 58 5.21 5.81 14.25
N ALA A 59 5.28 5.41 13.00
CA ALA A 59 6.04 6.15 11.99
C ALA A 59 5.52 5.84 10.59
N ASP A 60 5.81 6.73 9.68
CA ASP A 60 5.58 6.47 8.26
C ASP A 60 6.48 5.31 7.81
N ILE A 61 5.88 4.34 7.17
CA ILE A 61 6.60 3.25 6.52
C ILE A 61 6.43 3.39 5.03
N CYS A 62 7.51 3.71 4.36
CA CYS A 62 7.53 4.02 2.94
C CYS A 62 8.16 2.88 2.14
N LYS A 63 7.70 2.69 0.89
CA LYS A 63 8.36 1.83 -0.09
C LYS A 63 8.78 2.69 -1.28
N TYR A 64 10.07 2.71 -1.55
CA TYR A 64 10.67 3.43 -2.67
C TYR A 64 11.61 2.50 -3.43
N ARG A 65 11.38 2.36 -4.74
CA ARG A 65 12.18 1.45 -5.61
C ARG A 65 12.38 0.05 -5.03
N GLY A 66 11.32 -0.52 -4.43
CA GLY A 66 11.36 -1.86 -3.82
C GLY A 66 11.93 -1.93 -2.41
N ILE A 67 12.51 -0.86 -1.87
CA ILE A 67 13.11 -0.81 -0.55
C ILE A 67 12.13 -0.22 0.46
N GLN A 68 12.00 -0.86 1.63
CA GLN A 68 11.23 -0.33 2.75
C GLN A 68 12.10 0.66 3.54
N ILE A 69 11.60 1.86 3.77
CA ILE A 69 12.30 2.94 4.45
C ILE A 69 11.40 3.49 5.56
N LEU A 70 11.93 3.58 6.76
CA LEU A 70 11.26 4.17 7.90
C LEU A 70 11.36 5.69 7.85
N GLY A 71 10.22 6.37 7.89
CA GLY A 71 10.12 7.82 7.84
C GLY A 71 10.19 8.42 6.42
N ALA A 72 9.26 9.29 6.12
CA ALA A 72 9.18 9.93 4.79
C ALA A 72 10.43 10.79 4.49
N ASP A 73 10.99 11.45 5.50
CA ASP A 73 12.22 12.25 5.33
C ASP A 73 13.42 11.41 4.93
N ASN A 74 13.49 10.15 5.39
CA ASN A 74 14.60 9.26 5.01
C ASN A 74 14.48 8.80 3.55
N VAL A 75 13.27 8.77 3.00
CA VAL A 75 13.07 8.54 1.56
C VAL A 75 13.65 9.71 0.76
N LEU A 76 13.39 10.97 1.16
CA LEU A 76 13.97 12.12 0.46
C LEU A 76 15.50 12.12 0.51
N LYS A 77 16.11 11.64 1.61
CA LYS A 77 17.56 11.42 1.69
C LYS A 77 18.04 10.37 0.67
N GLN A 78 17.27 9.28 0.51
CA GLN A 78 17.61 8.26 -0.47
C GLN A 78 17.42 8.79 -1.90
N VAL A 79 16.34 9.55 -2.16
CA VAL A 79 16.09 10.18 -3.46
C VAL A 79 17.23 11.12 -3.83
N ALA A 80 17.65 12.00 -2.93
CA ALA A 80 18.77 12.92 -3.18
C ALA A 80 20.08 12.16 -3.45
N LYS A 81 20.33 11.08 -2.74
CA LYS A 81 21.49 10.20 -2.97
C LYS A 81 21.44 9.51 -4.33
N ASP A 82 20.27 9.02 -4.73
CA ASP A 82 20.07 8.33 -6.02
C ASP A 82 20.23 9.29 -7.22
N HIS A 83 20.15 10.59 -6.97
CA HIS A 83 20.28 11.67 -7.96
C HIS A 83 21.49 12.59 -7.66
N SER A 84 22.58 12.02 -7.18
CA SER A 84 23.80 12.73 -6.78
C SER A 84 24.56 13.40 -7.94
N GLU A 85 24.16 13.17 -9.18
CA GLU A 85 24.64 13.88 -10.36
C GLU A 85 24.11 15.31 -10.48
N TYR A 86 23.04 15.64 -9.71
CA TYR A 86 22.45 16.98 -9.71
C TYR A 86 22.97 17.83 -8.55
N TRP A 87 23.10 19.10 -8.84
CA TRP A 87 23.59 20.12 -7.94
C TRP A 87 22.58 21.26 -7.82
N THR A 88 22.58 21.97 -6.71
CA THR A 88 21.72 23.15 -6.45
C THR A 88 22.57 24.33 -6.03
N GLU A 89 21.99 25.53 -6.02
CA GLU A 89 22.66 26.71 -5.45
C GLU A 89 22.79 26.52 -3.92
N ASP A 90 23.95 26.88 -3.37
CA ASP A 90 24.14 26.90 -1.93
C ASP A 90 23.23 27.97 -1.30
N PRO A 91 22.32 27.61 -0.36
CA PRO A 91 21.41 28.58 0.25
C PRO A 91 22.10 29.76 0.95
N THR A 92 23.35 29.56 1.36
CA THR A 92 24.15 30.60 2.04
C THR A 92 25.02 31.40 1.09
N ASN A 93 25.32 30.86 -0.08
CA ASN A 93 26.14 31.50 -1.09
C ASN A 93 25.71 31.06 -2.50
N PRO A 94 24.80 31.78 -3.16
CA PRO A 94 24.27 31.37 -4.47
C PRO A 94 25.30 31.29 -5.60
N SER A 95 26.51 31.81 -5.39
CA SER A 95 27.64 31.67 -6.35
C SER A 95 28.31 30.30 -6.26
N LYS A 96 27.97 29.49 -5.28
CA LYS A 96 28.46 28.12 -5.11
C LYS A 96 27.35 27.09 -5.39
N HIS A 97 27.80 25.95 -5.84
CA HIS A 97 26.90 24.80 -6.05
C HIS A 97 27.20 23.69 -5.05
N VAL A 98 26.15 23.10 -4.52
CA VAL A 98 26.17 21.95 -3.58
C VAL A 98 25.39 20.81 -4.18
N LEU A 99 25.64 19.61 -3.74
CA LEU A 99 24.84 18.44 -4.17
C LEU A 99 23.37 18.63 -3.80
N LEU A 100 22.47 18.12 -4.65
CA LEU A 100 21.03 18.05 -4.37
C LEU A 100 20.80 17.50 -2.96
N ALA A 101 20.11 18.26 -2.13
CA ALA A 101 19.84 17.91 -0.75
C ALA A 101 18.38 17.46 -0.56
N PRO A 102 18.08 16.66 0.46
CA PRO A 102 16.70 16.28 0.79
C PRO A 102 15.78 17.49 1.02
N THR A 103 16.37 18.59 1.50
CA THR A 103 15.67 19.86 1.74
C THR A 103 15.21 20.58 0.48
N ASP A 104 15.76 20.21 -0.68
CA ASP A 104 15.39 20.76 -1.99
C ASP A 104 14.17 20.02 -2.59
N LEU A 105 13.76 18.93 -1.96
CA LEU A 105 12.68 18.05 -2.39
C LEU A 105 11.44 18.19 -1.50
N VAL A 106 10.30 17.89 -2.08
CA VAL A 106 9.00 17.84 -1.38
C VAL A 106 8.14 16.73 -2.01
N TYR A 107 7.14 16.28 -1.30
CA TYR A 107 6.15 15.35 -1.85
C TYR A 107 4.97 16.09 -2.47
N THR A 108 4.47 15.57 -3.59
CA THR A 108 3.20 15.98 -4.18
C THR A 108 2.34 14.76 -4.51
N ARG A 109 1.03 15.00 -4.59
CA ARG A 109 0.05 14.05 -5.12
C ARG A 109 -0.53 14.52 -6.46
N GLU A 110 -0.09 15.66 -6.95
CA GLU A 110 -0.51 16.17 -8.24
C GLU A 110 0.08 15.34 -9.38
N ASP A 111 -0.68 15.19 -10.45
CA ASP A 111 -0.19 14.59 -11.67
C ASP A 111 0.75 15.58 -12.36
N LEU A 112 1.98 15.14 -12.56
CA LEU A 112 3.00 15.95 -13.23
C LEU A 112 2.84 15.80 -14.75
N ALA A 113 2.93 16.91 -15.46
CA ALA A 113 2.97 16.92 -16.92
C ALA A 113 4.12 16.03 -17.43
N GLY A 114 3.80 15.12 -18.36
CA GLY A 114 4.79 14.19 -18.92
C GLY A 114 4.95 12.88 -18.15
N SER A 115 4.19 12.65 -17.07
CA SER A 115 4.14 11.35 -16.42
C SER A 115 3.51 10.32 -17.36
N THR A 116 4.27 9.28 -17.71
CA THR A 116 3.79 8.15 -18.54
C THR A 116 3.16 7.03 -17.70
N THR A 117 3.15 7.19 -16.37
CA THR A 117 2.52 6.25 -15.47
C THR A 117 1.05 6.58 -15.30
N ASP A 118 0.20 5.55 -15.25
CA ASP A 118 -1.16 5.67 -14.75
C ASP A 118 -1.17 6.49 -13.46
N GLY A 119 -2.24 7.23 -13.20
CA GLY A 119 -2.37 8.12 -12.05
C GLY A 119 -1.88 7.49 -10.74
N LEU A 120 -1.48 8.32 -9.78
CA LEU A 120 -1.04 7.85 -8.46
C LEU A 120 -2.15 7.03 -7.79
N LYS A 121 -1.76 5.92 -7.19
CA LYS A 121 -2.65 5.21 -6.27
C LYS A 121 -2.92 6.08 -5.04
N SER A 122 -4.02 5.82 -4.36
CA SER A 122 -4.44 6.62 -3.19
C SER A 122 -3.38 6.74 -2.08
N TYR A 123 -2.50 5.75 -1.99
CA TYR A 123 -1.41 5.66 -1.03
C TYR A 123 -0.03 6.03 -1.61
N GLU A 124 0.04 6.59 -2.82
CA GLU A 124 1.29 6.98 -3.47
C GLU A 124 1.46 8.50 -3.48
N VAL A 125 2.70 8.92 -3.33
CA VAL A 125 3.14 10.31 -3.46
C VAL A 125 4.36 10.36 -4.38
N ARG A 126 4.62 11.50 -5.00
CA ARG A 126 5.82 11.71 -5.82
C ARG A 126 6.77 12.69 -5.15
N PRO A 127 8.06 12.37 -5.04
CA PRO A 127 9.06 13.38 -4.74
C PRO A 127 9.20 14.32 -5.95
N VAL A 128 9.30 15.61 -5.69
CA VAL A 128 9.51 16.65 -6.70
C VAL A 128 10.44 17.72 -6.13
N LEU A 129 11.04 18.51 -7.02
CA LEU A 129 11.77 19.68 -6.60
C LEU A 129 10.83 20.71 -5.98
N LYS A 130 11.29 21.36 -4.91
CA LYS A 130 10.60 22.53 -4.37
C LYS A 130 10.54 23.66 -5.40
N ALA A 131 9.48 24.43 -5.34
CA ALA A 131 9.33 25.59 -6.19
C ALA A 131 10.50 26.56 -5.98
N GLY A 132 11.06 27.04 -7.09
CA GLY A 132 12.19 27.98 -7.08
C GLY A 132 13.58 27.35 -6.96
N VAL A 133 13.69 26.06 -6.67
CA VAL A 133 14.98 25.36 -6.69
C VAL A 133 15.43 25.17 -8.14
N LYS A 134 16.65 25.55 -8.44
CA LYS A 134 17.30 25.32 -9.72
C LYS A 134 18.31 24.20 -9.59
N VAL A 135 18.32 23.28 -10.55
CA VAL A 135 19.30 22.19 -10.59
C VAL A 135 20.27 22.35 -11.74
N TYR A 136 21.44 21.84 -11.52
CA TYR A 136 22.60 21.95 -12.39
C TYR A 136 23.23 20.58 -12.56
N LYS A 137 23.82 20.36 -13.73
CA LYS A 137 24.77 19.24 -13.96
C LYS A 137 26.16 19.75 -14.06
N LYS A 138 27.11 19.08 -13.40
CA LYS A 138 28.52 19.40 -13.47
C LYS A 138 29.14 18.83 -14.74
N LYS A 139 29.80 19.67 -15.55
CA LYS A 139 30.53 19.27 -16.75
C LYS A 139 31.90 18.71 -16.42
N SER A 140 32.53 18.08 -17.40
CA SER A 140 33.90 17.54 -17.28
C SER A 140 34.98 18.64 -17.07
N ASP A 141 34.72 19.86 -17.49
CA ASP A 141 35.59 21.02 -17.25
C ASP A 141 35.38 21.65 -15.87
N GLY A 142 34.44 21.12 -15.06
CA GLY A 142 34.12 21.63 -13.74
C GLY A 142 33.07 22.73 -13.72
N SER A 143 32.63 23.24 -14.87
CA SER A 143 31.53 24.20 -14.96
C SER A 143 30.17 23.55 -14.73
N PHE A 144 29.16 24.38 -14.48
CA PHE A 144 27.79 23.93 -14.24
C PHE A 144 26.87 24.38 -15.38
N GLU A 145 25.97 23.47 -15.79
CA GLU A 145 24.98 23.71 -16.82
C GLU A 145 23.59 23.79 -16.19
N THR A 146 22.84 24.83 -16.59
CA THR A 146 21.49 25.11 -16.06
C THR A 146 20.36 24.61 -16.96
N THR A 147 20.66 24.15 -18.17
CA THR A 147 19.66 23.86 -19.18
C THR A 147 18.90 22.58 -18.87
N ASP A 148 17.56 22.64 -18.91
CA ASP A 148 16.59 21.53 -18.85
C ASP A 148 16.74 20.54 -17.70
N SER A 149 17.72 20.75 -16.80
CA SER A 149 18.00 19.82 -15.69
C SER A 149 16.84 19.68 -14.72
N ASN A 150 16.04 20.75 -14.53
CA ASN A 150 14.85 20.67 -13.68
C ASN A 150 13.79 19.72 -14.26
N ASP A 151 13.53 19.81 -15.56
CA ASP A 151 12.53 18.99 -16.24
C ASP A 151 12.99 17.53 -16.32
N GLU A 152 14.28 17.30 -16.61
CA GLU A 152 14.86 15.96 -16.60
C GLU A 152 14.75 15.31 -15.22
N LEU A 153 15.12 16.04 -14.15
CA LEU A 153 15.04 15.53 -12.80
C LEU A 153 13.60 15.26 -12.41
N ASN A 154 12.67 16.19 -12.64
CA ASN A 154 11.26 15.99 -12.33
C ASN A 154 10.66 14.82 -13.10
N ALA A 155 11.02 14.64 -14.37
CA ALA A 155 10.61 13.48 -15.16
C ALA A 155 11.14 12.16 -14.56
N SER A 156 12.39 12.15 -14.09
CA SER A 156 12.97 10.99 -13.42
C SER A 156 12.28 10.68 -12.09
N LEU A 157 12.03 11.70 -11.28
CA LEU A 157 11.35 11.58 -9.99
C LEU A 157 9.90 11.06 -10.16
N ALA A 158 9.20 11.54 -11.20
CA ALA A 158 7.82 11.12 -11.51
C ALA A 158 7.69 9.61 -11.80
N GLN A 159 8.76 8.99 -12.28
CA GLN A 159 8.81 7.55 -12.60
C GLN A 159 8.89 6.64 -11.36
N SER A 160 9.21 7.20 -10.21
CA SER A 160 9.44 6.43 -8.98
C SER A 160 8.56 6.93 -7.83
N PRO A 161 7.24 6.67 -7.89
CA PRO A 161 6.34 7.04 -6.80
C PRO A 161 6.72 6.30 -5.51
N VAL A 162 6.45 6.95 -4.40
CA VAL A 162 6.68 6.44 -3.06
C VAL A 162 5.35 5.95 -2.50
N GLN A 163 5.27 4.70 -2.10
CA GLN A 163 4.12 4.20 -1.35
C GLN A 163 4.30 4.57 0.11
N VAL A 164 3.28 5.16 0.72
CA VAL A 164 3.35 5.64 2.10
C VAL A 164 2.27 4.98 2.94
N ARG A 165 2.69 4.33 4.03
CA ARG A 165 1.84 3.94 5.16
C ARG A 165 1.94 5.07 6.18
N ASN A 166 1.04 6.03 6.08
CA ASN A 166 1.03 7.19 6.98
C ASN A 166 0.81 6.71 8.42
N GLU A 167 1.68 7.10 9.34
CA GLU A 167 1.68 6.61 10.73
C GLU A 167 1.62 5.07 10.85
N GLY A 168 2.19 4.35 9.88
CA GLY A 168 2.14 2.90 9.83
C GLY A 168 0.80 2.30 9.42
N MET A 169 -0.17 3.10 8.99
CA MET A 169 -1.50 2.62 8.63
C MET A 169 -1.49 1.70 7.43
N THR A 170 -2.12 0.56 7.61
CA THR A 170 -2.21 -0.48 6.60
C THR A 170 -3.50 -1.26 6.76
N TYR A 171 -3.88 -2.02 5.73
CA TYR A 171 -4.97 -2.97 5.85
C TYR A 171 -4.63 -4.30 5.21
N TYR A 172 -5.32 -5.31 5.70
CA TYR A 172 -5.35 -6.68 5.19
C TYR A 172 -6.78 -7.05 4.91
N TYR A 173 -7.02 -8.01 4.04
CA TYR A 173 -8.37 -8.52 3.83
C TYR A 173 -8.35 -10.02 3.52
N THR A 174 -9.48 -10.66 3.79
CA THR A 174 -9.72 -12.04 3.41
C THR A 174 -11.18 -12.22 2.98
N PRO A 175 -11.44 -12.93 1.88
CA PRO A 175 -12.80 -13.26 1.51
C PRO A 175 -13.41 -14.24 2.53
N ILE A 176 -14.70 -14.07 2.80
CA ILE A 176 -15.43 -15.01 3.65
C ILE A 176 -15.74 -16.27 2.83
N ARG A 177 -15.34 -17.41 3.37
CA ARG A 177 -15.65 -18.73 2.81
C ARG A 177 -16.79 -19.39 3.58
N HIS A 178 -17.64 -20.09 2.86
CA HIS A 178 -18.70 -20.90 3.44
C HIS A 178 -18.26 -22.38 3.53
N LEU A 179 -19.15 -23.33 3.36
CA LEU A 179 -18.92 -24.73 3.70
C LEU A 179 -18.36 -25.60 2.58
N ALA A 180 -18.32 -25.12 1.35
CA ALA A 180 -17.80 -25.91 0.23
C ALA A 180 -16.28 -26.13 0.37
N GLN A 181 -15.81 -27.30 -0.06
CA GLN A 181 -14.40 -27.67 0.07
C GLN A 181 -13.55 -27.21 -1.11
N ASN A 182 -14.16 -27.05 -2.28
CA ASN A 182 -13.48 -26.67 -3.51
C ASN A 182 -13.92 -25.28 -3.98
N LYS A 183 -12.98 -24.51 -4.53
CA LYS A 183 -13.23 -23.17 -5.10
C LYS A 183 -14.29 -23.16 -6.21
N THR A 184 -14.48 -24.28 -6.88
CA THR A 184 -15.44 -24.46 -7.98
C THR A 184 -16.85 -24.85 -7.51
N GLU A 185 -17.04 -25.09 -6.24
CA GLU A 185 -18.33 -25.45 -5.68
C GLU A 185 -19.12 -24.23 -5.27
N MET A 186 -20.42 -24.25 -5.56
CA MET A 186 -21.34 -23.23 -5.06
C MET A 186 -21.32 -23.21 -3.53
N GLY A 187 -21.21 -22.01 -2.95
CA GLY A 187 -21.10 -21.82 -1.51
C GLY A 187 -19.67 -21.87 -0.96
N TYR A 188 -18.65 -22.00 -1.81
CA TYR A 188 -17.26 -21.84 -1.35
C TYR A 188 -16.99 -20.41 -0.88
N TYR A 189 -17.39 -19.43 -1.68
CA TYR A 189 -17.41 -18.02 -1.28
C TYR A 189 -18.85 -17.58 -1.03
N GLY A 190 -19.03 -16.75 -0.05
CA GLY A 190 -20.30 -16.11 0.19
C GLY A 190 -20.72 -16.11 1.66
N VAL A 191 -21.81 -15.40 1.91
CA VAL A 191 -22.42 -15.27 3.21
C VAL A 191 -23.88 -15.70 3.10
N VAL A 192 -24.26 -16.70 3.87
CA VAL A 192 -25.60 -17.30 3.86
C VAL A 192 -26.40 -16.78 5.05
N ARG A 193 -27.72 -16.63 4.87
CA ARG A 193 -28.64 -16.22 5.95
C ARG A 193 -28.57 -17.16 7.15
N ASN A 194 -28.80 -16.61 8.33
CA ASN A 194 -28.85 -17.36 9.59
C ASN A 194 -27.56 -18.09 9.95
N HIS A 195 -26.40 -17.58 9.47
CA HIS A 195 -25.10 -18.08 9.82
C HIS A 195 -24.27 -17.01 10.53
N SER A 196 -23.46 -17.45 11.46
CA SER A 196 -22.45 -16.62 12.11
C SER A 196 -21.06 -17.09 11.68
N TYR A 197 -20.23 -16.17 11.24
CA TYR A 197 -18.87 -16.43 10.77
C TYR A 197 -17.89 -15.92 11.82
N ARG A 198 -17.17 -16.82 12.46
CA ARG A 198 -16.09 -16.45 13.38
C ARG A 198 -14.76 -16.53 12.64
N ILE A 199 -14.10 -15.40 12.53
CA ILE A 199 -12.84 -15.28 11.83
C ILE A 199 -11.74 -15.11 12.86
N THR A 200 -10.78 -16.02 12.86
CA THR A 200 -9.61 -15.98 13.72
C THR A 200 -8.39 -15.70 12.87
N ILE A 201 -7.69 -14.61 13.17
CA ILE A 201 -6.44 -14.27 12.52
C ILE A 201 -5.33 -15.02 13.24
N ASN A 202 -4.68 -15.94 12.56
CA ASN A 202 -3.59 -16.75 13.12
C ASN A 202 -2.24 -16.06 12.95
N THR A 203 -1.99 -15.52 11.78
CA THR A 203 -0.73 -14.86 11.42
C THR A 203 -0.99 -13.67 10.49
N ILE A 204 -0.17 -12.66 10.63
CA ILE A 204 -0.07 -11.55 9.70
C ILE A 204 1.38 -11.53 9.23
N SER A 205 1.59 -11.61 7.93
CA SER A 205 2.91 -11.49 7.32
C SER A 205 2.92 -10.38 6.29
N GLY A 206 4.07 -9.73 6.14
CA GLY A 206 4.22 -8.56 5.29
C GLY A 206 3.59 -7.29 5.87
N PHE A 207 3.73 -6.20 5.13
CA PHE A 207 3.34 -4.86 5.58
C PHE A 207 1.89 -4.48 5.23
N GLY A 208 1.13 -5.37 4.60
CA GLY A 208 -0.24 -5.07 4.17
C GLY A 208 -0.32 -3.99 3.08
N THR A 209 -1.53 -3.63 2.69
CA THR A 209 -1.76 -2.57 1.72
C THR A 209 -1.66 -1.21 2.40
N PRO A 210 -0.87 -0.26 1.87
CA PRO A 210 -0.68 1.04 2.49
C PRO A 210 -1.97 1.85 2.57
N VAL A 211 -2.07 2.71 3.60
CA VAL A 211 -3.11 3.73 3.73
C VAL A 211 -2.43 5.07 4.00
N TYR A 212 -2.67 6.02 3.12
CA TYR A 212 -2.16 7.37 3.25
C TYR A 212 -3.13 8.27 4.02
N ASN A 213 -4.41 8.23 3.68
CA ASN A 213 -5.44 9.01 4.34
C ASN A 213 -6.41 8.09 5.09
N PRO A 214 -6.52 8.19 6.44
CA PRO A 214 -7.40 7.34 7.23
C PRO A 214 -8.90 7.57 6.98
N GLU A 215 -9.27 8.69 6.38
CA GLU A 215 -10.66 9.02 6.03
C GLU A 215 -11.04 8.51 4.63
N GLU A 216 -10.10 7.98 3.87
CA GLU A 216 -10.36 7.43 2.55
C GLU A 216 -11.16 6.12 2.66
N ILE A 217 -12.14 5.98 1.76
CA ILE A 217 -12.88 4.72 1.64
C ILE A 217 -11.95 3.66 1.07
N ILE A 218 -11.62 2.68 1.90
CA ILE A 218 -10.80 1.55 1.47
C ILE A 218 -11.68 0.59 0.66
N VAL A 219 -11.47 0.57 -0.64
CA VAL A 219 -12.02 -0.47 -1.51
C VAL A 219 -10.92 -1.51 -1.72
N PRO A 220 -11.05 -2.73 -1.16
CA PRO A 220 -10.06 -3.78 -1.36
C PRO A 220 -10.04 -4.18 -2.83
N VAL A 221 -9.09 -3.65 -3.58
CA VAL A 221 -8.77 -4.11 -4.93
C VAL A 221 -7.77 -5.25 -4.79
N ILE A 222 -7.86 -6.29 -5.63
CA ILE A 222 -6.82 -7.33 -5.65
C ILE A 222 -5.49 -6.62 -5.94
N PRO A 223 -4.54 -6.61 -5.00
CA PRO A 223 -3.22 -6.11 -5.33
C PRO A 223 -2.64 -7.06 -6.37
N LYS A 224 -2.17 -6.54 -7.48
CA LYS A 224 -1.24 -7.29 -8.33
C LYS A 224 0.07 -7.58 -7.59
N ASP A 225 0.26 -6.92 -6.46
CA ASP A 225 1.43 -7.05 -5.59
C ASP A 225 1.14 -8.11 -4.52
N THR A 226 1.90 -9.17 -4.57
CA THR A 226 1.88 -10.35 -3.71
C THR A 226 2.32 -10.10 -2.25
N GLU A 227 2.28 -8.87 -1.75
CA GLU A 227 2.86 -8.49 -0.47
C GLU A 227 1.89 -8.42 0.73
N THR A 228 0.62 -8.75 0.51
CA THR A 228 -0.38 -8.70 1.59
C THR A 228 -0.79 -10.10 2.00
N PHE A 229 -0.27 -10.57 3.12
CA PHE A 229 -0.55 -11.91 3.61
C PHE A 229 -1.33 -11.84 4.93
N LEU A 230 -2.55 -12.32 4.91
CA LEU A 230 -3.36 -12.55 6.09
C LEU A 230 -3.73 -14.03 6.16
N ALA A 231 -3.16 -14.75 7.11
CA ALA A 231 -3.63 -16.09 7.43
C ALA A 231 -4.78 -16.01 8.44
N ALA A 232 -5.98 -16.28 7.99
CA ALA A 232 -7.18 -16.25 8.82
C ALA A 232 -7.88 -17.60 8.82
N ARG A 233 -8.31 -18.04 10.00
CA ARG A 233 -9.23 -19.16 10.15
C ARG A 233 -10.64 -18.63 10.20
N ILE A 234 -11.52 -19.10 9.31
CA ILE A 234 -12.93 -18.76 9.28
C ILE A 234 -13.73 -19.95 9.83
N ASN A 235 -14.39 -19.75 10.96
CA ASN A 235 -15.32 -20.71 11.49
C ASN A 235 -16.75 -20.27 11.14
N VAL A 236 -17.45 -21.09 10.39
CA VAL A 236 -18.85 -20.88 10.07
C VAL A 236 -19.67 -21.51 11.17
N LEU A 237 -20.36 -20.68 11.93
CA LEU A 237 -21.32 -21.13 12.93
C LEU A 237 -22.71 -21.03 12.32
N SER A 238 -23.26 -22.15 11.93
CA SER A 238 -24.72 -22.26 11.82
C SER A 238 -25.30 -22.47 13.22
N TRP A 239 -26.60 -22.47 13.38
CA TRP A 239 -27.21 -23.03 14.60
C TRP A 239 -26.74 -24.48 14.88
N ARG A 240 -25.99 -25.08 13.96
CA ARG A 240 -25.06 -26.21 14.11
C ARG A 240 -23.66 -25.76 13.80
N VAL A 241 -22.75 -25.87 14.75
CA VAL A 241 -21.32 -25.55 14.61
C VAL A 241 -20.68 -26.50 13.60
N VAL A 242 -20.15 -25.94 12.49
CA VAL A 242 -19.27 -26.70 11.59
C VAL A 242 -17.92 -25.97 11.53
N PRO A 243 -16.84 -26.53 12.07
CA PRO A 243 -15.52 -25.92 12.01
C PRO A 243 -14.90 -26.07 10.61
N SER A 244 -14.47 -25.01 10.00
CA SER A 244 -13.55 -25.04 8.86
C SER A 244 -12.31 -24.23 9.16
N SER A 245 -11.14 -24.78 8.87
CA SER A 245 -9.85 -24.11 8.99
C SER A 245 -9.27 -23.88 7.61
N VAL A 246 -8.80 -22.68 7.38
CA VAL A 246 -8.11 -22.31 6.13
C VAL A 246 -6.78 -21.69 6.48
N ASP A 247 -5.71 -22.33 6.03
CA ASP A 247 -4.40 -21.71 5.96
C ASP A 247 -4.32 -21.01 4.60
N LEU A 248 -4.18 -19.69 4.64
CA LEU A 248 -3.93 -18.90 3.44
C LEU A 248 -2.41 -18.83 3.26
N ASP A 249 -1.89 -19.83 2.57
CA ASP A 249 -0.50 -19.81 2.13
C ASP A 249 -0.43 -19.05 0.79
N ALA A 250 0.25 -17.92 0.80
CA ALA A 250 0.35 -17.02 -0.35
C ALA A 250 1.58 -17.34 -1.22
N THR A 251 2.08 -18.56 -1.15
CA THR A 251 3.14 -19.05 -2.02
C THR A 251 2.57 -20.02 -3.06
N LYS A 252 1.90 -19.48 -4.07
CA LYS A 252 1.91 -20.03 -5.46
C LYS A 252 1.31 -19.02 -6.41
#